data_0712d767ad1a56c35916186635c57a7e
#
_entry.id   0712d767ad1a56c35916186635c57a7e
#
_cell.length_a   1.000
_cell.length_b   1.000
_cell.length_c   1.000
_cell.angle_alpha   90.00
_cell.angle_beta   90.00
_cell.angle_gamma   90.00
#
_symmetry.space_group_name_H-M   'P 1'
#
loop_
_entity.id
_entity.type
_entity.pdbx_description
1 polymer ?
#
loop_
_entity_poly.entity_id
_entity_poly.type
_entity_poly.pdbx_seq_one_letter_code
_entity_poly.pdbx_strand_id
1 'polypeptide(L)'
;MKIVVIGAGMGGMTAAARLSRGGHKVVLYEASDQIGGKCRTEWIGKVAFDTGPSLLTLPAVYKDFFQRTGKPMGLVCPIESVDPSFDYRFADGSNVKFSNLSRNKTLDSITASLGPESAQQWDRIMKRAERMWDVSRGPFIESELKSPLSLMKRITFVRDMKIIAPWKTLRVHADEILKDQRLRYIMDRYATYSGSDPRKAPAVLSTIAFVEESFGAWHVKGGLGQLAATVYQRALDVGVTFHLNSPVSAINTVGKKVTGVTLADGTVV
;
A
#
# COMPACT_ATOMS: atom_id res chain seq x y z
N MET A 1 -6.18 -2.06 28.96
CA MET A 1 -4.74 -2.37 29.10
C MET A 1 -3.94 -1.12 28.80
N LYS A 2 -2.69 -0.98 29.28
CA LYS A 2 -1.71 0.00 28.80
C LYS A 2 -0.97 -0.61 27.61
N ILE A 3 -0.90 0.10 26.48
CA ILE A 3 -0.25 -0.37 25.24
C ILE A 3 0.74 0.68 24.79
N VAL A 4 1.94 0.23 24.44
CA VAL A 4 2.95 1.07 23.77
C VAL A 4 2.99 0.71 22.29
N VAL A 5 2.91 1.71 21.43
CA VAL A 5 3.10 1.59 19.97
C VAL A 5 4.43 2.26 19.61
N ILE A 6 5.26 1.61 18.80
CA ILE A 6 6.56 2.12 18.38
C ILE A 6 6.47 2.51 16.91
N GLY A 7 6.69 3.80 16.64
CA GLY A 7 6.69 4.39 15.30
C GLY A 7 5.37 5.06 14.91
N ALA A 8 5.44 6.35 14.50
CA ALA A 8 4.33 7.16 14.03
C ALA A 8 4.17 7.12 12.48
N GLY A 9 4.50 6.01 11.86
CA GLY A 9 4.10 5.75 10.47
C GLY A 9 2.59 5.43 10.37
N MET A 10 2.06 5.35 9.15
CA MET A 10 0.63 5.09 8.90
C MET A 10 0.11 3.85 9.66
N GLY A 11 0.87 2.75 9.67
CA GLY A 11 0.51 1.52 10.38
C GLY A 11 0.44 1.70 11.90
N GLY A 12 1.44 2.36 12.50
CA GLY A 12 1.48 2.62 13.94
C GLY A 12 0.35 3.53 14.41
N MET A 13 0.14 4.64 13.72
CA MET A 13 -0.92 5.60 14.05
C MET A 13 -2.33 4.99 13.93
N THR A 14 -2.58 4.22 12.85
CA THR A 14 -3.88 3.56 12.66
C THR A 14 -4.13 2.46 13.69
N ALA A 15 -3.11 1.67 14.03
CA ALA A 15 -3.19 0.67 15.09
C ALA A 15 -3.46 1.32 16.44
N ALA A 16 -2.71 2.38 16.78
CA ALA A 16 -2.87 3.12 18.03
C ALA A 16 -4.29 3.70 18.17
N ALA A 17 -4.82 4.33 17.12
CA ALA A 17 -6.17 4.87 17.11
C ALA A 17 -7.25 3.79 17.30
N ARG A 18 -7.13 2.64 16.63
CA ARG A 18 -8.07 1.52 16.78
C ARG A 18 -8.02 0.91 18.18
N LEU A 19 -6.83 0.73 18.74
CA LEU A 19 -6.63 0.22 20.11
C LEU A 19 -7.20 1.18 21.15
N SER A 20 -6.94 2.48 20.99
CA SER A 20 -7.49 3.50 21.89
C SER A 20 -9.03 3.54 21.83
N ARG A 21 -9.61 3.50 20.62
CA ARG A 21 -11.05 3.40 20.43
C ARG A 21 -11.64 2.11 21.04
N GLY A 22 -10.86 1.04 21.12
CA GLY A 22 -11.20 -0.22 21.80
C GLY A 22 -11.10 -0.16 23.34
N GLY A 23 -10.86 1.02 23.93
CA GLY A 23 -10.82 1.24 25.38
C GLY A 23 -9.46 0.96 26.03
N HIS A 24 -8.38 0.93 25.24
CA HIS A 24 -7.02 0.79 25.77
C HIS A 24 -6.37 2.15 26.00
N LYS A 25 -5.52 2.28 27.00
CA LYS A 25 -4.64 3.44 27.18
C LYS A 25 -3.42 3.26 26.28
N VAL A 26 -3.33 4.07 25.23
CA VAL A 26 -2.30 3.94 24.19
C VAL A 26 -1.33 5.10 24.23
N VAL A 27 -0.04 4.79 24.24
CA VAL A 27 1.06 5.75 24.12
C VAL A 27 1.90 5.35 22.91
N LEU A 28 2.22 6.30 22.03
CA LEU A 28 3.02 6.07 20.84
C LEU A 28 4.33 6.85 20.92
N TYR A 29 5.45 6.15 20.69
CA TYR A 29 6.80 6.73 20.63
C TYR A 29 7.29 6.73 19.20
N GLU A 30 7.82 7.88 18.75
CA GLU A 30 8.40 8.10 17.41
C GLU A 30 9.81 8.63 17.55
N ALA A 31 10.72 8.08 16.76
CA ALA A 31 12.15 8.47 16.80
C ALA A 31 12.41 9.85 16.19
N SER A 32 11.64 10.23 15.16
CA SER A 32 11.77 11.52 14.48
C SER A 32 10.93 12.62 15.14
N ASP A 33 11.16 13.84 14.70
CA ASP A 33 10.37 15.02 15.04
C ASP A 33 9.05 15.12 14.26
N GLN A 34 8.80 14.20 13.31
CA GLN A 34 7.66 14.21 12.41
C GLN A 34 6.89 12.88 12.41
N ILE A 35 5.59 12.99 12.18
CA ILE A 35 4.68 11.85 11.98
C ILE A 35 4.63 11.45 10.49
N GLY A 36 3.99 10.33 10.18
CA GLY A 36 3.67 9.90 8.81
C GLY A 36 4.61 8.85 8.24
N GLY A 37 5.85 8.77 8.74
CA GLY A 37 6.86 7.84 8.23
C GLY A 37 7.13 8.10 6.74
N LYS A 38 6.88 7.13 5.86
CA LYS A 38 7.03 7.30 4.40
C LYS A 38 5.95 8.16 3.73
N CYS A 39 4.88 8.49 4.45
CA CYS A 39 3.81 9.39 3.96
C CYS A 39 3.93 10.80 4.54
N ARG A 40 5.15 11.26 4.84
CA ARG A 40 5.39 12.61 5.34
C ARG A 40 5.60 13.60 4.20
N THR A 41 5.35 14.86 4.47
CA THR A 41 5.68 15.98 3.59
C THR A 41 6.92 16.68 4.12
N GLU A 42 7.89 16.95 3.26
CA GLU A 42 9.04 17.78 3.55
C GLU A 42 8.93 19.14 2.84
N TRP A 43 9.45 20.17 3.48
CA TRP A 43 9.42 21.53 2.93
C TRP A 43 10.83 21.95 2.49
N ILE A 44 10.94 22.36 1.22
CA ILE A 44 12.14 22.96 0.67
C ILE A 44 11.81 24.44 0.36
N GLY A 45 12.23 25.32 1.25
CA GLY A 45 11.79 26.71 1.22
C GLY A 45 10.28 26.81 1.41
N LYS A 46 9.54 27.31 0.40
CA LYS A 46 8.07 27.44 0.44
C LYS A 46 7.32 26.32 -0.30
N VAL A 47 8.04 25.33 -0.80
CA VAL A 47 7.46 24.23 -1.61
C VAL A 47 7.38 22.96 -0.77
N ALA A 48 6.19 22.37 -0.73
CA ALA A 48 5.92 21.10 -0.06
C ALA A 48 6.14 19.94 -1.00
N PHE A 49 6.86 18.91 -0.53
CA PHE A 49 7.11 17.66 -1.27
C PHE A 49 6.68 16.47 -0.43
N ASP A 50 5.78 15.65 -0.95
CA ASP A 50 5.54 14.33 -0.39
C ASP A 50 6.74 13.43 -0.70
N THR A 51 7.37 12.87 0.33
CA THR A 51 8.60 12.07 0.20
C THR A 51 8.35 10.59 -0.08
N GLY A 52 7.09 10.19 -0.13
CA GLY A 52 6.66 8.81 -0.33
C GLY A 52 5.76 8.63 -1.56
N PRO A 53 4.72 7.79 -1.45
CA PRO A 53 3.79 7.56 -2.55
C PRO A 53 3.02 8.84 -2.91
N SER A 54 2.69 8.99 -4.19
CA SER A 54 1.95 10.15 -4.71
C SER A 54 0.47 9.86 -4.97
N LEU A 55 0.09 8.57 -5.04
CA LEU A 55 -1.28 8.13 -5.30
C LEU A 55 -1.80 7.28 -4.15
N LEU A 56 -3.07 7.50 -3.82
CA LEU A 56 -3.81 6.62 -2.92
C LEU A 56 -4.51 5.54 -3.73
N THR A 57 -4.24 4.28 -3.41
CA THR A 57 -4.99 3.12 -3.88
C THR A 57 -5.76 2.51 -2.72
N LEU A 58 -6.77 1.67 -3.01
CA LEU A 58 -7.59 1.01 -1.99
C LEU A 58 -8.20 1.97 -0.96
N PRO A 59 -8.92 3.03 -1.37
CA PRO A 59 -9.48 4.02 -0.46
C PRO A 59 -10.45 3.41 0.58
N ALA A 60 -11.01 2.25 0.30
CA ALA A 60 -11.91 1.53 1.20
C ALA A 60 -11.25 1.21 2.55
N VAL A 61 -9.94 0.92 2.57
CA VAL A 61 -9.18 0.63 3.80
C VAL A 61 -9.17 1.85 4.74
N TYR A 62 -8.94 3.03 4.17
CA TYR A 62 -8.94 4.28 4.94
C TYR A 62 -10.35 4.72 5.32
N LYS A 63 -11.33 4.54 4.42
CA LYS A 63 -12.75 4.80 4.72
C LYS A 63 -13.21 3.96 5.91
N ASP A 64 -12.86 2.67 5.96
CA ASP A 64 -13.15 1.78 7.09
C ASP A 64 -12.47 2.24 8.39
N PHE A 65 -11.19 2.63 8.32
CA PHE A 65 -10.48 3.16 9.47
C PHE A 65 -11.18 4.39 10.06
N PHE A 66 -11.48 5.39 9.24
CA PHE A 66 -12.13 6.62 9.70
C PHE A 66 -13.54 6.35 10.24
N GLN A 67 -14.32 5.52 9.56
CA GLN A 67 -15.67 5.13 9.99
C GLN A 67 -15.67 4.46 11.36
N ARG A 68 -14.73 3.54 11.59
CA ARG A 68 -14.63 2.81 12.87
C ARG A 68 -14.03 3.62 14.00
N THR A 69 -13.30 4.68 13.71
CA THR A 69 -12.65 5.52 14.72
C THR A 69 -13.34 6.84 14.97
N GLY A 70 -14.37 7.21 14.21
CA GLY A 70 -15.14 8.44 14.42
C GLY A 70 -15.79 8.98 13.15
N LYS A 71 -15.46 10.20 12.72
CA LYS A 71 -16.07 10.83 11.54
C LYS A 71 -15.63 10.15 10.24
N PRO A 72 -16.52 9.99 9.23
CA PRO A 72 -16.19 9.44 7.92
C PRO A 72 -15.06 10.20 7.22
N MET A 73 -14.25 9.47 6.42
CA MET A 73 -13.10 10.01 5.70
C MET A 73 -13.47 11.22 4.84
N GLY A 74 -14.57 11.17 4.11
CA GLY A 74 -14.99 12.25 3.20
C GLY A 74 -15.21 13.61 3.87
N LEU A 75 -15.46 13.64 5.19
CA LEU A 75 -15.63 14.88 5.97
C LEU A 75 -14.31 15.47 6.47
N VAL A 76 -13.24 14.69 6.54
CA VAL A 76 -11.98 15.08 7.16
C VAL A 76 -10.77 15.00 6.23
N CYS A 77 -10.84 14.17 5.20
CA CYS A 77 -9.79 13.97 4.22
C CYS A 77 -10.42 13.62 2.86
N PRO A 78 -10.94 14.62 2.11
CA PRO A 78 -11.52 14.37 0.80
C PRO A 78 -10.47 13.90 -0.18
N ILE A 79 -10.88 12.98 -1.06
CA ILE A 79 -10.07 12.43 -2.14
C ILE A 79 -10.74 12.67 -3.48
N GLU A 80 -9.94 12.86 -4.51
CA GLU A 80 -10.39 13.11 -5.88
C GLU A 80 -9.87 12.00 -6.80
N SER A 81 -10.68 11.61 -7.77
CA SER A 81 -10.29 10.62 -8.78
C SER A 81 -9.33 11.28 -9.79
N VAL A 82 -8.27 10.59 -10.14
CA VAL A 82 -7.28 11.04 -11.13
C VAL A 82 -7.50 10.29 -12.45
N ASP A 83 -7.90 11.01 -13.52
CA ASP A 83 -8.08 10.41 -14.85
C ASP A 83 -7.41 11.26 -15.94
N PRO A 84 -6.48 10.73 -16.72
CA PRO A 84 -5.95 9.38 -16.65
C PRO A 84 -5.12 9.15 -15.37
N SER A 85 -5.15 7.92 -14.84
CA SER A 85 -4.35 7.56 -13.67
C SER A 85 -2.85 7.55 -13.99
N PHE A 86 -2.49 7.19 -15.23
CA PHE A 86 -1.12 7.21 -15.74
C PHE A 86 -1.09 7.63 -17.20
N ASP A 87 -0.06 8.40 -17.58
CA ASP A 87 0.26 8.81 -18.94
C ASP A 87 1.70 8.34 -19.25
N TYR A 88 1.81 7.19 -19.92
CA TYR A 88 3.10 6.60 -20.30
C TYR A 88 3.55 7.13 -21.64
N ARG A 89 4.71 7.78 -21.66
CA ARG A 89 5.36 8.30 -22.87
C ARG A 89 6.64 7.54 -23.11
N PHE A 90 6.82 7.04 -24.33
CA PHE A 90 7.96 6.24 -24.72
C PHE A 90 8.91 7.01 -25.63
N ALA A 91 10.17 6.56 -25.71
CA ALA A 91 11.21 7.22 -26.48
C ALA A 91 10.92 7.23 -28.00
N ASP A 92 10.10 6.31 -28.49
CA ASP A 92 9.65 6.26 -29.89
C ASP A 92 8.50 7.23 -30.20
N GLY A 93 8.10 8.07 -29.25
CA GLY A 93 7.01 9.03 -29.37
C GLY A 93 5.62 8.45 -29.13
N SER A 94 5.49 7.13 -28.92
CA SER A 94 4.19 6.54 -28.60
C SER A 94 3.76 6.92 -27.18
N ASN A 95 2.44 6.99 -26.97
CA ASN A 95 1.84 7.38 -25.71
C ASN A 95 0.67 6.45 -25.37
N VAL A 96 0.64 5.94 -24.13
CA VAL A 96 -0.46 5.11 -23.62
C VAL A 96 -1.00 5.72 -22.35
N LYS A 97 -2.32 5.97 -22.31
CA LYS A 97 -3.02 6.49 -21.15
C LYS A 97 -3.81 5.39 -20.47
N PHE A 98 -3.60 5.23 -19.18
CA PHE A 98 -4.40 4.34 -18.35
C PHE A 98 -5.53 5.14 -17.72
N SER A 99 -6.76 4.82 -18.11
CA SER A 99 -7.95 5.48 -17.57
C SER A 99 -8.24 4.95 -16.18
N ASN A 100 -8.63 5.84 -15.28
CA ASN A 100 -9.02 5.47 -13.94
C ASN A 100 -10.36 4.73 -13.93
N LEU A 101 -10.43 3.58 -13.24
CA LEU A 101 -11.65 2.76 -13.09
C LEU A 101 -12.29 2.30 -14.41
N SER A 102 -11.55 2.32 -15.53
CA SER A 102 -12.07 1.91 -16.83
C SER A 102 -11.06 1.12 -17.66
N ARG A 103 -11.10 -0.22 -17.51
CA ARG A 103 -10.28 -1.13 -18.33
C ARG A 103 -10.53 -0.91 -19.82
N ASN A 104 -11.78 -0.72 -20.25
CA ASN A 104 -12.09 -0.55 -21.67
C ASN A 104 -11.38 0.67 -22.26
N LYS A 105 -11.43 1.85 -21.60
CA LYS A 105 -10.73 3.04 -22.07
C LYS A 105 -9.21 2.86 -22.09
N THR A 106 -8.65 2.09 -21.13
CA THR A 106 -7.22 1.72 -21.14
C THR A 106 -6.90 0.84 -22.34
N LEU A 107 -7.72 -0.18 -22.64
CA LEU A 107 -7.57 -1.04 -23.81
C LEU A 107 -7.72 -0.28 -25.12
N ASP A 108 -8.64 0.69 -25.21
CA ASP A 108 -8.80 1.57 -26.36
C ASP A 108 -7.52 2.41 -26.60
N SER A 109 -6.94 2.96 -25.52
CA SER A 109 -5.69 3.71 -25.59
C SER A 109 -4.50 2.84 -26.04
N ILE A 110 -4.42 1.61 -25.53
CA ILE A 110 -3.40 0.64 -25.94
C ILE A 110 -3.61 0.27 -27.41
N THR A 111 -4.85 0.01 -27.83
CA THR A 111 -5.19 -0.32 -29.23
C THR A 111 -4.76 0.79 -30.19
N ALA A 112 -5.08 2.02 -29.84
CA ALA A 112 -4.75 3.20 -30.67
C ALA A 112 -3.23 3.41 -30.82
N SER A 113 -2.45 3.15 -29.76
CA SER A 113 -1.01 3.43 -29.74
C SER A 113 -0.14 2.23 -30.12
N LEU A 114 -0.54 1.00 -29.73
CA LEU A 114 0.29 -0.22 -29.81
C LEU A 114 -0.37 -1.36 -30.59
N GLY A 115 -1.59 -1.14 -31.07
CA GLY A 115 -2.36 -2.12 -31.84
C GLY A 115 -3.22 -3.07 -31.00
N PRO A 116 -4.20 -3.73 -31.64
CA PRO A 116 -5.21 -4.53 -30.96
C PRO A 116 -4.64 -5.80 -30.30
N GLU A 117 -3.56 -6.37 -30.83
CA GLU A 117 -2.90 -7.53 -30.20
C GLU A 117 -2.31 -7.17 -28.84
N SER A 118 -1.68 -6.01 -28.73
CA SER A 118 -1.14 -5.48 -27.48
C SER A 118 -2.23 -5.28 -26.43
N ALA A 119 -3.38 -4.75 -26.82
CA ALA A 119 -4.54 -4.59 -25.93
C ALA A 119 -5.08 -5.95 -25.42
N GLN A 120 -5.20 -6.96 -26.31
CA GLN A 120 -5.60 -8.31 -25.92
C GLN A 120 -4.61 -8.96 -24.96
N GLN A 121 -3.31 -8.74 -25.15
CA GLN A 121 -2.27 -9.24 -24.25
C GLN A 121 -2.35 -8.56 -22.88
N TRP A 122 -2.60 -7.24 -22.84
CA TRP A 122 -2.82 -6.51 -21.60
C TRP A 122 -4.05 -7.02 -20.84
N ASP A 123 -5.19 -7.18 -21.52
CA ASP A 123 -6.40 -7.74 -20.90
C ASP A 123 -6.16 -9.15 -20.32
N ARG A 124 -5.37 -9.97 -21.02
CA ARG A 124 -5.01 -11.32 -20.58
C ARG A 124 -4.17 -11.30 -19.29
N ILE A 125 -3.17 -10.44 -19.20
CA ILE A 125 -2.33 -10.33 -18.00
C ILE A 125 -3.12 -9.76 -16.82
N MET A 126 -4.02 -8.81 -17.07
CA MET A 126 -4.89 -8.25 -16.04
C MET A 126 -5.88 -9.28 -15.50
N LYS A 127 -6.50 -10.11 -16.34
CA LYS A 127 -7.33 -11.25 -15.92
C LYS A 127 -6.53 -12.29 -15.12
N ARG A 128 -5.25 -12.45 -15.41
CA ARG A 128 -4.37 -13.29 -14.62
C ARG A 128 -4.08 -12.68 -13.26
N ALA A 129 -3.77 -11.39 -13.21
CA ALA A 129 -3.53 -10.63 -11.99
C ALA A 129 -4.75 -10.61 -11.06
N GLU A 130 -5.96 -10.46 -11.62
CA GLU A 130 -7.24 -10.59 -10.91
C GLU A 130 -7.35 -11.93 -10.16
N ARG A 131 -7.13 -13.04 -10.86
CA ARG A 131 -7.14 -14.37 -10.23
C ARG A 131 -6.08 -14.53 -9.14
N MET A 132 -4.90 -13.94 -9.32
CA MET A 132 -3.86 -13.92 -8.28
C MET A 132 -4.32 -13.10 -7.07
N TRP A 133 -4.98 -11.96 -7.30
CA TRP A 133 -5.56 -11.13 -6.25
C TRP A 133 -6.61 -11.89 -5.44
N ASP A 134 -7.56 -12.56 -6.10
CA ASP A 134 -8.64 -13.29 -5.44
C ASP A 134 -8.13 -14.36 -4.46
N VAL A 135 -7.03 -15.06 -4.81
CA VAL A 135 -6.48 -16.10 -3.94
C VAL A 135 -5.50 -15.57 -2.91
N SER A 136 -4.85 -14.42 -3.14
CA SER A 136 -3.85 -13.85 -2.23
C SER A 136 -4.43 -12.86 -1.23
N ARG A 137 -5.49 -12.13 -1.59
CA ARG A 137 -6.09 -11.08 -0.76
C ARG A 137 -6.47 -11.58 0.63
N GLY A 138 -7.24 -12.67 0.73
CA GLY A 138 -7.69 -13.22 2.00
C GLY A 138 -6.54 -13.58 2.94
N PRO A 139 -5.62 -14.49 2.54
CA PRO A 139 -4.57 -14.96 3.43
C PRO A 139 -3.44 -13.97 3.71
N PHE A 140 -3.16 -13.02 2.80
CA PHE A 140 -1.98 -12.15 2.93
C PHE A 140 -2.30 -10.69 3.28
N ILE A 141 -3.54 -10.23 3.03
CA ILE A 141 -3.92 -8.82 3.22
C ILE A 141 -5.00 -8.67 4.28
N GLU A 142 -6.00 -9.55 4.30
CA GLU A 142 -7.18 -9.42 5.15
C GLU A 142 -7.17 -10.31 6.40
N SER A 143 -6.16 -11.16 6.55
CA SER A 143 -6.03 -12.03 7.71
C SER A 143 -4.64 -12.04 8.32
N GLU A 144 -4.53 -12.48 9.55
CA GLU A 144 -3.26 -12.71 10.22
C GLU A 144 -2.50 -13.88 9.56
N LEU A 145 -1.28 -13.63 9.09
CA LEU A 145 -0.39 -14.66 8.58
C LEU A 145 0.34 -15.33 9.75
N LYS A 146 -0.28 -16.38 10.33
CA LYS A 146 0.25 -17.08 11.52
C LYS A 146 1.51 -17.89 11.25
N SER A 147 1.53 -18.63 10.15
CA SER A 147 2.70 -19.41 9.72
C SER A 147 2.53 -19.92 8.29
N PRO A 148 3.64 -20.24 7.57
CA PRO A 148 3.56 -20.92 6.28
C PRO A 148 2.76 -22.23 6.31
N LEU A 149 2.84 -22.97 7.42
CA LEU A 149 2.09 -24.21 7.62
C LEU A 149 0.57 -23.98 7.64
N SER A 150 0.10 -22.81 8.09
CA SER A 150 -1.32 -22.47 8.05
C SER A 150 -1.87 -22.33 6.63
N LEU A 151 -1.05 -21.91 5.69
CA LEU A 151 -1.39 -21.84 4.26
C LEU A 151 -1.48 -23.24 3.66
N MET A 152 -0.55 -24.13 4.01
CA MET A 152 -0.52 -25.52 3.49
C MET A 152 -1.75 -26.34 3.93
N LYS A 153 -2.35 -26.04 5.05
CA LYS A 153 -3.57 -26.70 5.55
C LYS A 153 -4.84 -26.32 4.79
N ARG A 154 -4.78 -25.33 3.90
CA ARG A 154 -5.96 -24.93 3.12
C ARG A 154 -6.24 -25.96 2.03
N ILE A 155 -7.49 -26.37 1.90
CA ILE A 155 -7.93 -27.34 0.88
C ILE A 155 -7.64 -26.86 -0.56
N THR A 156 -7.54 -25.55 -0.76
CA THR A 156 -7.25 -24.91 -2.05
C THR A 156 -5.76 -24.68 -2.30
N PHE A 157 -4.87 -25.07 -1.37
CA PHE A 157 -3.44 -24.71 -1.39
C PHE A 157 -2.77 -25.01 -2.72
N VAL A 158 -2.91 -26.23 -3.25
CA VAL A 158 -2.27 -26.65 -4.51
C VAL A 158 -2.77 -25.82 -5.70
N ARG A 159 -4.08 -25.55 -5.76
CA ARG A 159 -4.69 -24.68 -6.78
C ARG A 159 -4.18 -23.25 -6.67
N ASP A 160 -4.18 -22.72 -5.45
CA ASP A 160 -3.78 -21.34 -5.16
C ASP A 160 -2.29 -21.13 -5.49
N MET A 161 -1.43 -22.10 -5.19
CA MET A 161 -0.01 -22.07 -5.57
C MET A 161 0.20 -22.07 -7.09
N LYS A 162 -0.60 -22.84 -7.86
CA LYS A 162 -0.55 -22.79 -9.34
C LYS A 162 -1.00 -21.45 -9.89
N ILE A 163 -1.97 -20.78 -9.24
CA ILE A 163 -2.45 -19.45 -9.63
C ILE A 163 -1.40 -18.40 -9.33
N ILE A 164 -0.88 -18.36 -8.09
CA ILE A 164 0.12 -17.37 -7.62
C ILE A 164 1.46 -17.57 -8.34
N ALA A 165 1.82 -18.81 -8.68
CA ALA A 165 3.06 -19.19 -9.34
C ALA A 165 4.31 -18.59 -8.66
N PRO A 166 4.59 -18.90 -7.39
CA PRO A 166 5.65 -18.26 -6.60
C PRO A 166 7.07 -18.54 -7.13
N TRP A 167 7.21 -19.53 -8.01
CA TRP A 167 8.45 -19.86 -8.73
C TRP A 167 8.71 -18.97 -9.96
N LYS A 168 7.75 -18.12 -10.35
CA LYS A 168 7.90 -17.16 -11.46
C LYS A 168 8.22 -15.77 -10.94
N THR A 169 9.11 -15.09 -11.66
CA THR A 169 9.34 -13.66 -11.42
C THR A 169 8.33 -12.81 -12.20
N LEU A 170 8.20 -11.55 -11.82
CA LEU A 170 7.33 -10.58 -12.50
C LEU A 170 7.73 -10.42 -13.97
N ARG A 171 9.06 -10.36 -14.26
CA ARG A 171 9.58 -10.27 -15.62
C ARG A 171 9.22 -11.49 -16.44
N VAL A 172 9.46 -12.72 -15.93
CA VAL A 172 9.11 -13.96 -16.64
C VAL A 172 7.60 -14.03 -16.92
N HIS A 173 6.79 -13.63 -15.93
CA HIS A 173 5.34 -13.57 -16.10
C HIS A 173 4.90 -12.59 -17.18
N ALA A 174 5.52 -11.40 -17.24
CA ALA A 174 5.26 -10.42 -18.28
C ALA A 174 5.70 -10.90 -19.66
N ASP A 175 6.90 -11.48 -19.79
CA ASP A 175 7.48 -11.94 -21.06
C ASP A 175 6.66 -13.08 -21.70
N GLU A 176 6.02 -13.93 -20.90
CA GLU A 176 5.14 -15.00 -21.39
C GLU A 176 3.88 -14.47 -22.09
N ILE A 177 3.38 -13.31 -21.67
CA ILE A 177 2.07 -12.79 -22.10
C ILE A 177 2.22 -11.58 -23.01
N LEU A 178 3.12 -10.64 -22.65
CA LEU A 178 3.30 -9.38 -23.35
C LEU A 178 4.42 -9.47 -24.39
N LYS A 179 4.11 -9.23 -25.66
CA LYS A 179 5.11 -9.20 -26.75
C LYS A 179 5.68 -7.80 -26.94
N ASP A 180 4.88 -6.76 -26.73
CA ASP A 180 5.33 -5.38 -26.81
C ASP A 180 6.21 -5.02 -25.61
N GLN A 181 7.42 -4.52 -25.88
CA GLN A 181 8.40 -4.18 -24.85
C GLN A 181 7.91 -3.04 -23.95
N ARG A 182 7.12 -2.11 -24.48
CA ARG A 182 6.57 -0.98 -23.73
C ARG A 182 5.60 -1.45 -22.65
N LEU A 183 4.74 -2.41 -22.95
CA LEU A 183 3.86 -3.04 -21.97
C LEU A 183 4.64 -3.82 -20.90
N ARG A 184 5.75 -4.45 -21.27
CA ARG A 184 6.65 -5.10 -20.30
C ARG A 184 7.29 -4.08 -19.35
N TYR A 185 7.74 -2.92 -19.84
CA TYR A 185 8.24 -1.85 -19.01
C TYR A 185 7.19 -1.31 -18.03
N ILE A 186 5.93 -1.17 -18.48
CA ILE A 186 4.83 -0.80 -17.60
C ILE A 186 4.64 -1.86 -16.50
N MET A 187 4.68 -3.15 -16.84
CA MET A 187 4.54 -4.22 -15.85
C MET A 187 5.73 -4.28 -14.88
N ASP A 188 6.94 -4.07 -15.34
CA ASP A 188 8.14 -4.03 -14.50
C ASP A 188 8.10 -2.93 -13.43
N ARG A 189 7.44 -1.80 -13.71
CA ARG A 189 7.26 -0.70 -12.76
C ARG A 189 6.65 -1.19 -11.44
N TYR A 190 5.79 -2.21 -11.47
CA TYR A 190 5.14 -2.71 -10.25
C TYR A 190 6.12 -3.36 -9.25
N ALA A 191 7.31 -3.76 -9.66
CA ALA A 191 8.36 -4.20 -8.74
C ALA A 191 8.88 -3.05 -7.85
N THR A 192 8.80 -1.79 -8.31
CA THR A 192 9.27 -0.61 -7.55
C THR A 192 8.45 -0.38 -6.28
N TYR A 193 7.20 -0.84 -6.21
CA TYR A 193 6.37 -0.76 -4.99
C TYR A 193 6.98 -1.48 -3.79
N SER A 194 7.79 -2.50 -4.05
CA SER A 194 8.54 -3.23 -3.02
C SER A 194 10.05 -2.94 -3.05
N GLY A 195 10.50 -1.97 -3.84
CA GLY A 195 11.92 -1.68 -4.02
C GLY A 195 12.70 -2.84 -4.64
N SER A 196 12.05 -3.68 -5.43
CA SER A 196 12.61 -4.92 -5.97
C SER A 196 12.94 -4.81 -7.46
N ASP A 197 13.87 -5.66 -7.91
CA ASP A 197 14.16 -5.89 -9.31
C ASP A 197 13.07 -6.81 -9.91
N PRO A 198 12.39 -6.48 -11.03
CA PRO A 198 11.36 -7.31 -11.64
C PRO A 198 11.84 -8.70 -12.06
N ARG A 199 13.15 -8.89 -12.26
CA ARG A 199 13.79 -10.19 -12.53
C ARG A 199 13.88 -11.09 -11.30
N LYS A 200 13.65 -10.54 -10.09
CA LYS A 200 13.71 -11.23 -8.79
C LYS A 200 12.36 -11.16 -8.05
N ALA A 201 11.62 -10.11 -8.27
CA ALA A 201 10.30 -9.90 -7.67
C ALA A 201 9.31 -11.00 -8.10
N PRO A 202 8.47 -11.52 -7.21
CA PRO A 202 7.52 -12.59 -7.55
C PRO A 202 6.40 -12.09 -8.47
N ALA A 203 5.92 -12.97 -9.35
CA ALA A 203 4.87 -12.69 -10.32
C ALA A 203 3.58 -12.14 -9.71
N VAL A 204 3.29 -12.48 -8.46
CA VAL A 204 2.10 -11.99 -7.73
C VAL A 204 2.08 -10.46 -7.58
N LEU A 205 3.20 -9.76 -7.72
CA LEU A 205 3.22 -8.29 -7.73
C LEU A 205 2.44 -7.69 -8.91
N SER A 206 2.14 -8.45 -9.97
CA SER A 206 1.21 -8.03 -11.01
C SER A 206 -0.20 -7.70 -10.47
N THR A 207 -0.56 -8.22 -9.29
CA THR A 207 -1.81 -7.87 -8.61
C THR A 207 -1.91 -6.38 -8.29
N ILE A 208 -0.79 -5.67 -8.14
CA ILE A 208 -0.78 -4.22 -7.90
C ILE A 208 -1.36 -3.48 -9.11
N ALA A 209 -1.02 -3.94 -10.35
CA ALA A 209 -1.62 -3.39 -11.57
C ALA A 209 -3.14 -3.56 -11.59
N PHE A 210 -3.62 -4.75 -11.22
CA PHE A 210 -5.05 -5.03 -11.10
C PHE A 210 -5.72 -4.15 -10.03
N VAL A 211 -5.07 -3.97 -8.88
CA VAL A 211 -5.58 -3.12 -7.79
C VAL A 211 -5.71 -1.67 -8.23
N GLU A 212 -4.68 -1.12 -8.90
CA GLU A 212 -4.72 0.25 -9.44
C GLU A 212 -5.85 0.43 -10.45
N GLU A 213 -6.02 -0.51 -11.37
CA GLU A 213 -7.06 -0.42 -12.39
C GLU A 213 -8.48 -0.59 -11.81
N SER A 214 -8.65 -1.51 -10.86
CA SER A 214 -9.99 -1.91 -10.37
C SER A 214 -10.49 -1.05 -9.22
N PHE A 215 -9.60 -0.54 -8.36
CA PHE A 215 -9.96 0.28 -7.20
C PHE A 215 -9.60 1.76 -7.38
N GLY A 216 -8.93 2.07 -8.46
CA GLY A 216 -8.60 3.42 -8.90
C GLY A 216 -7.37 4.02 -8.23
N ALA A 217 -6.93 5.09 -8.87
CA ALA A 217 -5.90 6.01 -8.39
C ALA A 217 -6.58 7.30 -7.91
N TRP A 218 -6.27 7.70 -6.70
CA TRP A 218 -6.93 8.82 -6.03
C TRP A 218 -5.89 9.82 -5.55
N HIS A 219 -6.19 11.09 -5.71
CA HIS A 219 -5.42 12.18 -5.14
C HIS A 219 -6.02 12.62 -3.81
N VAL A 220 -5.17 12.76 -2.81
CA VAL A 220 -5.53 13.39 -1.54
C VAL A 220 -5.25 14.88 -1.67
N LYS A 221 -6.24 15.72 -1.48
CA LYS A 221 -6.06 17.18 -1.55
C LYS A 221 -5.02 17.63 -0.52
N GLY A 222 -3.95 18.24 -1.00
CA GLY A 222 -2.79 18.60 -0.16
C GLY A 222 -1.73 17.51 -0.02
N GLY A 223 -1.84 16.41 -0.80
CA GLY A 223 -0.88 15.32 -0.83
C GLY A 223 -1.14 14.22 0.20
N LEU A 224 -0.35 13.14 0.13
CA LEU A 224 -0.47 12.01 1.08
C LEU A 224 0.02 12.36 2.48
N GLY A 225 0.86 13.37 2.63
CA GLY A 225 1.20 13.93 3.95
C GLY A 225 -0.03 14.45 4.68
N GLN A 226 -1.01 15.03 3.96
CA GLN A 226 -2.28 15.46 4.55
C GLN A 226 -3.12 14.28 5.06
N LEU A 227 -3.09 13.12 4.37
CA LEU A 227 -3.71 11.90 4.88
C LEU A 227 -3.06 11.46 6.19
N ALA A 228 -1.71 11.48 6.27
CA ALA A 228 -0.98 11.14 7.48
C ALA A 228 -1.32 12.10 8.63
N ALA A 229 -1.38 13.41 8.37
CA ALA A 229 -1.80 14.41 9.35
C ALA A 229 -3.23 14.18 9.85
N THR A 230 -4.15 13.79 8.95
CA THR A 230 -5.55 13.51 9.32
C THR A 230 -5.66 12.23 10.16
N VAL A 231 -4.85 11.20 9.87
CA VAL A 231 -4.78 9.97 10.69
C VAL A 231 -4.19 10.29 12.08
N TYR A 232 -3.15 11.13 12.14
CA TYR A 232 -2.56 11.60 13.39
C TYR A 232 -3.61 12.34 14.24
N GLN A 233 -4.31 13.33 13.65
CA GLN A 233 -5.35 14.07 14.36
C GLN A 233 -6.44 13.13 14.87
N ARG A 234 -6.84 12.13 14.07
CA ARG A 234 -7.80 11.11 14.51
C ARG A 234 -7.29 10.31 15.70
N ALA A 235 -6.01 9.96 15.73
CA ALA A 235 -5.43 9.25 16.85
C ALA A 235 -5.43 10.09 18.13
N LEU A 236 -5.15 11.40 18.02
CA LEU A 236 -5.29 12.35 19.14
C LEU A 236 -6.75 12.46 19.63
N ASP A 237 -7.70 12.61 18.71
CA ASP A 237 -9.13 12.74 19.02
C ASP A 237 -9.67 11.54 19.81
N VAL A 238 -9.12 10.34 19.61
CA VAL A 238 -9.51 9.12 20.34
C VAL A 238 -8.64 8.85 21.57
N GLY A 239 -7.75 9.78 21.94
CA GLY A 239 -7.00 9.73 23.20
C GLY A 239 -5.65 9.02 23.15
N VAL A 240 -5.02 8.90 21.98
CA VAL A 240 -3.63 8.41 21.89
C VAL A 240 -2.68 9.53 22.33
N THR A 241 -1.73 9.20 23.18
CA THR A 241 -0.64 10.09 23.58
C THR A 241 0.58 9.87 22.67
N PHE A 242 1.17 10.93 22.13
CA PHE A 242 2.34 10.86 21.26
C PHE A 242 3.58 11.47 21.92
N HIS A 243 4.72 10.80 21.77
CA HIS A 243 6.05 11.30 22.11
C HIS A 243 6.92 11.23 20.85
N LEU A 244 7.18 12.39 20.25
CA LEU A 244 8.13 12.55 19.14
C LEU A 244 9.55 12.70 19.71
N ASN A 245 10.58 12.63 18.86
CA ASN A 245 12.00 12.67 19.29
C ASN A 245 12.31 11.69 20.41
N SER A 246 11.62 10.53 20.42
CA SER A 246 11.69 9.56 21.51
C SER A 246 11.98 8.15 20.96
N PRO A 247 13.20 7.94 20.45
CA PRO A 247 13.58 6.65 19.86
C PRO A 247 13.58 5.54 20.92
N VAL A 248 12.88 4.45 20.63
CA VAL A 248 12.88 3.25 21.47
C VAL A 248 14.08 2.39 21.08
N SER A 249 14.92 2.06 22.06
CA SER A 249 16.12 1.22 21.89
C SER A 249 15.85 -0.25 22.17
N ALA A 250 14.91 -0.58 23.08
CA ALA A 250 14.62 -1.97 23.42
C ALA A 250 13.17 -2.17 23.85
N ILE A 251 12.67 -3.40 23.65
CA ILE A 251 11.44 -3.90 24.24
C ILE A 251 11.83 -4.77 25.43
N ASN A 252 11.40 -4.38 26.62
CA ASN A 252 11.75 -5.07 27.87
C ASN A 252 10.83 -6.27 28.10
N THR A 253 11.41 -7.41 28.43
CA THR A 253 10.67 -8.64 28.69
C THR A 253 11.17 -9.36 29.94
N VAL A 254 10.23 -10.01 30.64
CA VAL A 254 10.54 -11.00 31.70
C VAL A 254 9.95 -12.32 31.24
N GLY A 255 10.80 -13.25 30.87
CA GLY A 255 10.39 -14.47 30.17
C GLY A 255 9.71 -14.15 28.84
N LYS A 256 8.43 -14.55 28.68
CA LYS A 256 7.61 -14.28 27.48
C LYS A 256 6.70 -13.05 27.61
N LYS A 257 6.77 -12.35 28.74
CA LYS A 257 5.87 -11.22 29.03
C LYS A 257 6.60 -9.88 28.77
N VAL A 258 6.01 -9.02 27.96
CA VAL A 258 6.48 -7.64 27.78
C VAL A 258 6.18 -6.85 29.05
N THR A 259 7.19 -6.12 29.55
CA THR A 259 7.09 -5.30 30.76
C THR A 259 7.15 -3.81 30.48
N GLY A 260 7.65 -3.40 29.31
CA GLY A 260 7.77 -2.01 28.91
C GLY A 260 8.72 -1.82 27.73
N VAL A 261 9.19 -0.59 27.54
CA VAL A 261 10.20 -0.25 26.55
C VAL A 261 11.28 0.61 27.20
N THR A 262 12.50 0.58 26.64
CA THR A 262 13.59 1.50 27.00
C THR A 262 13.81 2.48 25.85
N LEU A 263 13.82 3.77 26.15
CA LEU A 263 14.17 4.81 25.19
C LEU A 263 15.70 4.91 25.02
N ALA A 264 16.15 5.58 23.96
CA ALA A 264 17.58 5.74 23.67
C ALA A 264 18.36 6.53 24.75
N ASP A 265 17.67 7.39 25.51
CA ASP A 265 18.21 8.13 26.66
C ASP A 265 18.29 7.30 27.94
N GLY A 266 17.91 6.02 27.91
CA GLY A 266 17.90 5.11 29.06
C GLY A 266 16.60 5.14 29.86
N THR A 267 15.66 6.01 29.54
CA THR A 267 14.35 6.06 30.24
C THR A 267 13.56 4.77 30.02
N VAL A 268 13.09 4.15 31.10
CA VAL A 268 12.26 2.94 31.07
C VAL A 268 10.78 3.33 31.23
N VAL A 269 9.91 2.84 30.34
CA VAL A 269 8.49 3.17 30.31
C VAL A 269 7.64 1.90 30.39
#